data_5985da38f358d854bb42808eb9297707
#
_entry.id   5985da38f358d854bb42808eb9297707
#
_cell.length_a   1.000
_cell.length_b   1.000
_cell.length_c   1.000
_cell.angle_alpha   90.00
_cell.angle_beta   90.00
_cell.angle_gamma   90.00
#
_symmetry.space_group_name_H-M   'P 1'
#
loop_
_entity.id
_entity.type
_entity.pdbx_description
1 polymer ?
#
loop_
_entity_poly.entity_id
_entity_poly.type
_entity_poly.pdbx_seq_one_letter_code
_entity_poly.pdbx_strand_id
1 'polypeptide(L)'
;AVIEEIFEKDIRRRVKIKNVSVFNQMRDYIINNFGATTSLANIQSDLERKQGVKVKRETLARYLQILEDAKVVSKCARFDLKSRKSLRGEQKYYLADLGFYFALNTDNRINYGPVLENIVFRYALARGCKVSVGRIGKLECDFILRTPEMGYAYVQVAMTIMADRSTEEREYRPFEQIRDNYPKYLLTRSDPIQQRDGIIHANIPEFMQEGRAF
;
A
#
# COMPACT_ATOMS: atom_id res chain seq x y z
N ALA A 1 0.61 6.60 23.75
CA ALA A 1 0.75 5.52 24.75
C ALA A 1 1.25 4.20 24.13
N VAL A 2 0.38 3.29 23.62
CA VAL A 2 0.85 1.95 23.17
C VAL A 2 1.84 2.01 22.01
N ILE A 3 1.62 2.88 21.04
CA ILE A 3 2.51 3.03 19.88
C ILE A 3 3.88 3.56 20.28
N GLU A 4 3.93 4.56 21.14
CA GLU A 4 5.20 5.08 21.65
C GLU A 4 5.93 4.01 22.45
N GLU A 5 5.22 3.18 23.21
CA GLU A 5 5.80 2.09 23.95
C GLU A 5 6.40 1.00 23.06
N ILE A 6 5.74 0.64 21.94
CA ILE A 6 6.28 -0.26 20.92
C ILE A 6 7.57 0.33 20.33
N PHE A 7 7.56 1.61 19.96
CA PHE A 7 8.75 2.26 19.40
C PHE A 7 9.90 2.34 20.41
N GLU A 8 9.62 2.67 21.67
CA GLU A 8 10.64 2.75 22.72
C GLU A 8 11.18 1.36 23.07
N LYS A 9 10.33 0.36 23.31
CA LYS A 9 10.75 -0.97 23.78
C LYS A 9 11.30 -1.83 22.63
N ASP A 10 10.63 -1.87 21.50
CA ASP A 10 10.97 -2.83 20.45
C ASP A 10 11.98 -2.29 19.43
N ILE A 11 11.97 -0.99 19.16
CA ILE A 11 12.88 -0.40 18.19
C ILE A 11 14.11 0.21 18.85
N ARG A 12 13.93 1.17 19.76
CA ARG A 12 15.07 1.89 20.35
C ARG A 12 16.00 1.02 21.18
N ARG A 13 15.49 -0.02 21.84
CA ARG A 13 16.32 -0.97 22.60
C ARG A 13 17.13 -1.88 21.70
N ARG A 14 16.63 -2.21 20.51
CA ARG A 14 17.30 -3.14 19.59
C ARG A 14 18.23 -2.44 18.61
N VAL A 15 17.96 -1.18 18.27
CA VAL A 15 18.69 -0.45 17.24
C VAL A 15 19.09 0.93 17.73
N LYS A 16 20.40 1.26 17.62
CA LYS A 16 20.92 2.60 17.95
C LYS A 16 20.46 3.62 16.90
N ILE A 17 19.49 4.46 17.26
CA ILE A 17 19.01 5.58 16.44
C ILE A 17 19.79 6.84 16.87
N LYS A 18 20.57 7.41 15.94
CA LYS A 18 21.40 8.58 16.21
C LYS A 18 20.57 9.85 16.44
N ASN A 19 19.52 10.04 15.64
CA ASN A 19 18.63 11.20 15.75
C ASN A 19 17.18 10.71 15.87
N VAL A 20 16.68 10.68 17.10
CA VAL A 20 15.34 10.18 17.42
C VAL A 20 14.25 11.10 16.86
N SER A 21 14.48 12.42 16.86
CA SER A 21 13.52 13.38 16.31
C SER A 21 13.29 13.13 14.81
N VAL A 22 14.36 13.03 14.03
CA VAL A 22 14.27 12.74 12.58
C VAL A 22 13.64 11.36 12.32
N PHE A 23 13.96 10.38 13.16
CA PHE A 23 13.34 9.06 13.04
C PHE A 23 11.82 9.11 13.25
N ASN A 24 11.38 9.79 14.31
CA ASN A 24 9.95 9.94 14.59
C ASN A 24 9.22 10.68 13.46
N GLN A 25 9.80 11.77 12.96
CA GLN A 25 9.24 12.54 11.86
C GLN A 25 9.09 11.71 10.58
N MET A 26 10.10 10.92 10.25
CA MET A 26 10.04 10.01 9.11
C MET A 26 9.02 8.89 9.33
N ARG A 27 8.96 8.31 10.52
CA ARG A 27 7.93 7.33 10.90
C ARG A 27 6.54 7.89 10.68
N ASP A 28 6.28 9.08 11.21
CA ASP A 28 4.98 9.74 11.12
C ASP A 28 4.64 10.09 9.66
N TYR A 29 5.65 10.51 8.87
CA TYR A 29 5.47 10.72 7.44
C TYR A 29 5.02 9.43 6.74
N ILE A 30 5.71 8.32 6.97
CA ILE A 30 5.38 7.04 6.32
C ILE A 30 4.00 6.52 6.77
N ILE A 31 3.68 6.63 8.06
CA ILE A 31 2.37 6.20 8.58
C ILE A 31 1.25 7.07 7.98
N ASN A 32 1.45 8.38 7.85
CA ASN A 32 0.42 9.27 7.29
C ASN A 32 0.28 9.18 5.76
N ASN A 33 1.29 8.64 5.07
CA ASN A 33 1.32 8.51 3.61
C ASN A 33 1.31 7.03 3.17
N PHE A 34 0.82 6.12 4.01
CA PHE A 34 0.71 4.72 3.62
C PHE A 34 -0.21 4.56 2.40
N GLY A 35 0.07 3.59 1.53
CA GLY A 35 -0.64 3.40 0.26
C GLY A 35 -0.29 4.43 -0.82
N ALA A 36 0.32 5.56 -0.47
CA ALA A 36 0.76 6.54 -1.46
C ALA A 36 2.14 6.19 -2.03
N THR A 37 2.33 6.51 -3.31
CA THR A 37 3.64 6.39 -3.97
C THR A 37 4.63 7.34 -3.34
N THR A 38 5.72 6.80 -2.79
CA THR A 38 6.73 7.58 -2.11
C THR A 38 8.15 7.17 -2.48
N SER A 39 9.09 8.11 -2.30
CA SER A 39 10.52 7.90 -2.52
C SER A 39 11.32 8.55 -1.40
N LEU A 40 12.59 8.14 -1.23
CA LEU A 40 13.50 8.80 -0.27
C LEU A 40 13.66 10.29 -0.57
N ALA A 41 13.57 10.69 -1.85
CA ALA A 41 13.62 12.09 -2.24
C ALA A 41 12.38 12.86 -1.75
N ASN A 42 11.20 12.26 -1.86
CA ASN A 42 9.95 12.87 -1.38
C ASN A 42 9.97 13.04 0.15
N ILE A 43 10.44 12.01 0.87
CA ILE A 43 10.60 12.06 2.33
C ILE A 43 11.58 13.19 2.72
N GLN A 44 12.74 13.23 2.07
CA GLN A 44 13.77 14.25 2.32
C GLN A 44 13.21 15.66 2.09
N SER A 45 12.54 15.89 0.98
CA SER A 45 11.96 17.18 0.63
C SER A 45 10.88 17.62 1.61
N ASP A 46 10.04 16.69 2.09
CA ASP A 46 9.00 16.99 3.07
C ASP A 46 9.59 17.40 4.43
N LEU A 47 10.59 16.66 4.92
CA LEU A 47 11.29 16.96 6.17
C LEU A 47 12.03 18.31 6.09
N GLU A 48 12.67 18.61 4.96
CA GLU A 48 13.36 19.88 4.76
C GLU A 48 12.36 21.06 4.71
N ARG A 49 11.26 20.90 3.97
CA ARG A 49 10.24 21.93 3.80
C ARG A 49 9.48 22.24 5.08
N LYS A 50 9.06 21.22 5.82
CA LYS A 50 8.21 21.39 7.02
C LYS A 50 8.99 21.76 8.27
N GLN A 51 10.25 21.36 8.35
CA GLN A 51 11.00 21.40 9.60
C GLN A 51 12.42 21.97 9.47
N GLY A 52 12.84 22.36 8.28
CA GLY A 52 14.19 22.86 8.02
C GLY A 52 15.30 21.82 8.24
N VAL A 53 14.97 20.54 8.35
CA VAL A 53 15.91 19.47 8.71
C VAL A 53 16.52 18.85 7.47
N LYS A 54 17.81 19.07 7.25
CA LYS A 54 18.58 18.41 6.18
C LYS A 54 19.05 17.04 6.64
N VAL A 55 18.56 15.98 6.01
CA VAL A 55 18.93 14.60 6.30
C VAL A 55 19.49 13.93 5.07
N LYS A 56 20.56 13.15 5.23
CA LYS A 56 21.12 12.33 4.12
C LYS A 56 20.17 11.19 3.78
N ARG A 57 20.05 10.88 2.48
CA ARG A 57 19.19 9.78 1.99
C ARG A 57 19.57 8.42 2.57
N GLU A 58 20.85 8.19 2.82
CA GLU A 58 21.33 6.95 3.45
C GLU A 58 20.79 6.79 4.88
N THR A 59 20.65 7.91 5.62
CA THR A 59 20.05 7.90 6.96
C THR A 59 18.56 7.57 6.89
N LEU A 60 17.84 8.17 5.94
CA LEU A 60 16.42 7.89 5.71
C LEU A 60 16.21 6.43 5.26
N ALA A 61 17.04 5.93 4.34
CA ALA A 61 16.99 4.53 3.91
C ALA A 61 17.20 3.56 5.09
N ARG A 62 18.16 3.85 5.97
CA ARG A 62 18.38 3.06 7.18
C ARG A 62 17.20 3.10 8.14
N TYR A 63 16.61 4.27 8.36
CA TYR A 63 15.45 4.41 9.24
C TYR A 63 14.23 3.68 8.68
N LEU A 64 14.03 3.73 7.37
CA LEU A 64 12.99 3.00 6.69
C LEU A 64 13.17 1.47 6.84
N GLN A 65 14.41 1.00 6.67
CA GLN A 65 14.75 -0.41 6.90
C GLN A 65 14.44 -0.85 8.34
N ILE A 66 14.71 0.00 9.33
CA ILE A 66 14.36 -0.27 10.73
C ILE A 66 12.84 -0.46 10.90
N LEU A 67 12.02 0.36 10.25
CA LEU A 67 10.56 0.23 10.30
C LEU A 67 10.07 -1.05 9.59
N GLU A 68 10.71 -1.42 8.49
CA GLU A 68 10.43 -2.69 7.78
C GLU A 68 10.82 -3.91 8.62
N ASP A 69 12.01 -3.91 9.22
CA ASP A 69 12.51 -5.01 10.07
C ASP A 69 11.68 -5.17 11.32
N ALA A 70 11.22 -4.06 11.91
CA ALA A 70 10.31 -4.05 13.05
C ALA A 70 8.86 -4.42 12.70
N LYS A 71 8.57 -4.70 11.42
CA LYS A 71 7.24 -5.03 10.91
C LYS A 71 6.19 -3.96 11.16
N VAL A 72 6.61 -2.70 11.24
CA VAL A 72 5.67 -1.55 11.31
C VAL A 72 5.08 -1.29 9.93
N VAL A 73 5.93 -1.38 8.90
CA VAL A 73 5.54 -1.21 7.50
C VAL A 73 6.03 -2.36 6.63
N SER A 74 5.35 -2.58 5.54
CA SER A 74 5.74 -3.51 4.49
C SER A 74 5.89 -2.74 3.18
N LYS A 75 7.04 -2.92 2.54
CA LYS A 75 7.33 -2.34 1.24
C LYS A 75 6.57 -3.08 0.15
N CYS A 76 5.88 -2.36 -0.72
CA CYS A 76 5.27 -2.87 -1.93
C CYS A 76 5.99 -2.27 -3.15
N ALA A 77 6.80 -3.09 -3.81
CA ALA A 77 7.57 -2.68 -4.97
C ALA A 77 6.64 -2.42 -6.17
N ARG A 78 7.02 -1.49 -7.04
CA ARG A 78 6.32 -1.27 -8.30
C ARG A 78 6.85 -2.21 -9.37
N PHE A 79 5.97 -2.78 -10.15
CA PHE A 79 6.26 -3.70 -11.24
C PHE A 79 5.64 -3.17 -12.54
N ASP A 80 6.45 -3.04 -13.58
CA ASP A 80 6.00 -2.63 -14.90
C ASP A 80 5.61 -3.87 -15.70
N LEU A 81 4.33 -3.99 -16.02
CA LEU A 81 3.77 -5.11 -16.76
C LEU A 81 4.30 -5.20 -18.19
N LYS A 82 4.56 -4.07 -18.83
CA LYS A 82 5.03 -4.03 -20.21
C LYS A 82 6.46 -4.52 -20.35
N SER A 83 7.37 -4.03 -19.49
CA SER A 83 8.79 -4.44 -19.49
C SER A 83 9.05 -5.68 -18.65
N ARG A 84 8.09 -6.14 -17.85
CA ARG A 84 8.22 -7.23 -16.86
C ARG A 84 9.36 -7.03 -15.87
N LYS A 85 9.60 -5.78 -15.46
CA LYS A 85 10.69 -5.41 -14.54
C LYS A 85 10.16 -4.69 -13.30
N SER A 86 10.80 -4.95 -12.17
CA SER A 86 10.60 -4.14 -10.97
C SER A 86 11.18 -2.74 -11.19
N LEU A 87 10.39 -1.72 -10.86
CA LEU A 87 10.81 -0.34 -10.96
C LEU A 87 11.58 0.08 -9.70
N ARG A 88 12.67 0.82 -9.90
CA ARG A 88 13.45 1.40 -8.80
C ARG A 88 12.95 2.82 -8.49
N GLY A 89 13.13 3.24 -7.24
CA GLY A 89 12.90 4.62 -6.81
C GLY A 89 11.60 4.82 -6.04
N GLU A 90 10.48 4.86 -6.70
CA GLU A 90 9.17 5.08 -6.06
C GLU A 90 8.50 3.76 -5.69
N GLN A 91 7.89 3.72 -4.50
CA GLN A 91 7.25 2.53 -3.96
C GLN A 91 6.08 2.92 -3.09
N LYS A 92 5.17 1.98 -2.82
CA LYS A 92 4.17 2.15 -1.76
C LYS A 92 4.62 1.42 -0.49
N TYR A 93 4.18 1.93 0.65
CA TYR A 93 4.37 1.28 1.95
C TYR A 93 3.01 1.06 2.58
N TYR A 94 2.77 -0.14 3.07
CA TYR A 94 1.53 -0.51 3.75
C TYR A 94 1.83 -0.83 5.22
N LEU A 95 0.91 -0.49 6.10
CA LEU A 95 1.04 -0.71 7.53
C LEU A 95 0.79 -2.17 7.89
N ALA A 96 1.52 -2.67 8.87
CA ALA A 96 1.22 -3.99 9.44
C ALA A 96 -0.08 -3.97 10.25
N ASP A 97 -0.36 -2.84 10.90
CA ASP A 97 -1.57 -2.59 11.67
C ASP A 97 -2.03 -1.16 11.43
N LEU A 98 -3.28 -0.99 10.99
CA LEU A 98 -3.90 0.32 10.78
C LEU A 98 -4.06 1.11 12.08
N GLY A 99 -3.99 0.46 13.24
CA GLY A 99 -3.95 1.11 14.55
C GLY A 99 -2.85 2.17 14.66
N PHE A 100 -1.72 1.99 13.95
CA PHE A 100 -0.66 3.02 13.87
C PHE A 100 -1.17 4.33 13.27
N TYR A 101 -1.96 4.25 12.20
CA TYR A 101 -2.54 5.43 11.55
C TYR A 101 -3.60 6.10 12.42
N PHE A 102 -4.53 5.31 12.96
CA PHE A 102 -5.62 5.84 13.79
C PHE A 102 -5.14 6.44 15.10
N ALA A 103 -4.06 5.93 15.66
CA ALA A 103 -3.51 6.47 16.91
C ALA A 103 -2.70 7.76 16.72
N LEU A 104 -2.14 8.01 15.53
CA LEU A 104 -1.47 9.27 15.21
C LEU A 104 -2.45 10.34 14.72
N ASN A 105 -3.62 9.94 14.22
CA ASN A 105 -4.59 10.85 13.62
C ASN A 105 -5.91 10.81 14.39
N THR A 106 -6.16 11.87 15.14
CA THR A 106 -7.42 12.06 15.87
C THR A 106 -8.49 12.75 15.01
N ASP A 107 -8.17 13.12 13.78
CA ASP A 107 -9.09 13.79 12.85
C ASP A 107 -10.02 12.76 12.19
N ASN A 108 -11.32 13.06 12.19
CA ASN A 108 -12.36 12.20 11.59
C ASN A 108 -12.35 12.18 10.05
N ARG A 109 -11.49 12.95 9.39
CA ARG A 109 -11.37 13.02 7.92
C ARG A 109 -10.45 11.93 7.38
N ILE A 110 -10.83 10.68 7.60
CA ILE A 110 -10.06 9.52 7.13
C ILE A 110 -10.28 9.32 5.64
N ASN A 111 -9.20 9.23 4.88
CA ASN A 111 -9.26 8.73 3.51
C ASN A 111 -9.29 7.19 3.54
N TYR A 112 -10.47 6.63 3.26
CA TYR A 112 -10.68 5.19 3.29
C TYR A 112 -10.06 4.43 2.11
N GLY A 113 -9.74 5.08 1.00
CA GLY A 113 -9.10 4.42 -0.15
C GLY A 113 -7.83 3.67 0.24
N PRO A 114 -6.80 4.35 0.77
CA PRO A 114 -5.59 3.69 1.26
C PRO A 114 -5.84 2.65 2.37
N VAL A 115 -6.87 2.85 3.21
CA VAL A 115 -7.25 1.87 4.25
C VAL A 115 -7.71 0.56 3.61
N LEU A 116 -8.57 0.62 2.60
CA LEU A 116 -9.05 -0.57 1.89
C LEU A 116 -7.91 -1.25 1.11
N GLU A 117 -7.06 -0.48 0.41
CA GLU A 117 -5.85 -1.03 -0.21
C GLU A 117 -4.98 -1.76 0.82
N ASN A 118 -4.75 -1.16 1.99
CA ASN A 118 -3.94 -1.78 3.05
C ASN A 118 -4.55 -3.10 3.54
N ILE A 119 -5.86 -3.15 3.72
CA ILE A 119 -6.57 -4.36 4.12
C ILE A 119 -6.37 -5.48 3.08
N VAL A 120 -6.60 -5.16 1.80
CA VAL A 120 -6.44 -6.12 0.68
C VAL A 120 -4.97 -6.56 0.55
N PHE A 121 -4.01 -5.64 0.68
CA PHE A 121 -2.58 -5.94 0.69
C PHE A 121 -2.22 -6.96 1.79
N ARG A 122 -2.70 -6.72 3.01
CA ARG A 122 -2.45 -7.62 4.15
C ARG A 122 -3.11 -8.98 3.96
N TYR A 123 -4.32 -9.01 3.43
CA TYR A 123 -5.01 -10.25 3.11
C TYR A 123 -4.25 -11.05 2.04
N ALA A 124 -3.81 -10.43 0.95
CA ALA A 124 -3.04 -11.10 -0.09
C ALA A 124 -1.74 -11.70 0.45
N LEU A 125 -1.01 -10.97 1.32
CA LEU A 125 0.17 -11.50 1.99
C LEU A 125 -0.15 -12.69 2.88
N ALA A 126 -1.26 -12.65 3.65
CA ALA A 126 -1.70 -13.74 4.50
C ALA A 126 -2.09 -14.98 3.69
N ARG A 127 -2.52 -14.83 2.44
CA ARG A 127 -2.79 -15.91 1.47
C ARG A 127 -1.52 -16.41 0.76
N GLY A 128 -0.34 -15.95 1.16
CA GLY A 128 0.95 -16.38 0.59
C GLY A 128 1.32 -15.73 -0.73
N CYS A 129 0.57 -14.73 -1.19
CA CYS A 129 0.87 -14.03 -2.43
C CYS A 129 2.10 -13.11 -2.28
N LYS A 130 2.89 -12.99 -3.35
CA LYS A 130 3.83 -11.88 -3.50
C LYS A 130 3.10 -10.72 -4.16
N VAL A 131 3.13 -9.56 -3.52
CA VAL A 131 2.35 -8.39 -3.94
C VAL A 131 3.26 -7.31 -4.50
N SER A 132 2.85 -6.73 -5.61
CA SER A 132 3.50 -5.57 -6.23
C SER A 132 2.43 -4.58 -6.70
N VAL A 133 2.76 -3.28 -6.74
CA VAL A 133 1.94 -2.27 -7.41
C VAL A 133 2.14 -2.39 -8.92
N GLY A 134 1.07 -2.48 -9.70
CA GLY A 134 1.13 -2.64 -11.14
C GLY A 134 1.24 -1.31 -11.87
N ARG A 135 2.26 -1.17 -12.73
CA ARG A 135 2.32 -0.09 -13.72
C ARG A 135 2.01 -0.65 -15.11
N ILE A 136 1.05 -0.02 -15.80
CA ILE A 136 0.61 -0.40 -17.15
C ILE A 136 0.68 0.85 -18.04
N GLY A 137 1.86 1.13 -18.59
CA GLY A 137 2.09 2.39 -19.30
C GLY A 137 1.98 3.60 -18.37
N LYS A 138 0.94 4.41 -18.54
CA LYS A 138 0.64 5.56 -17.66
C LYS A 138 -0.37 5.22 -16.55
N LEU A 139 -1.01 4.07 -16.61
CA LEU A 139 -1.99 3.62 -15.63
C LEU A 139 -1.33 2.86 -14.49
N GLU A 140 -1.99 2.84 -13.35
CA GLU A 140 -1.64 2.02 -12.20
C GLU A 140 -2.75 1.00 -11.96
N CYS A 141 -2.37 -0.25 -11.70
CA CYS A 141 -3.22 -1.27 -11.11
C CYS A 141 -2.75 -1.42 -9.65
N ASP A 142 -3.67 -1.36 -8.71
CA ASP A 142 -3.30 -1.32 -7.30
C ASP A 142 -2.42 -2.47 -6.92
N PHE A 143 -2.78 -3.70 -7.34
CA PHE A 143 -1.93 -4.86 -7.08
C PHE A 143 -1.81 -5.81 -8.27
N ILE A 144 -0.58 -6.27 -8.47
CA ILE A 144 -0.26 -7.49 -9.21
C ILE A 144 0.15 -8.51 -8.17
N LEU A 145 -0.58 -9.59 -8.09
CA LEU A 145 -0.31 -10.70 -7.20
C LEU A 145 0.38 -11.82 -7.96
N ARG A 146 1.38 -12.43 -7.36
CA ARG A 146 1.90 -13.73 -7.75
C ARG A 146 1.43 -14.74 -6.71
N THR A 147 0.55 -15.63 -7.11
CA THR A 147 -0.06 -16.60 -6.21
C THR A 147 0.92 -17.72 -5.84
N PRO A 148 0.66 -18.47 -4.76
CA PRO A 148 1.48 -19.63 -4.39
C PRO A 148 1.61 -20.67 -5.50
N GLU A 149 0.57 -20.83 -6.34
CA GLU A 149 0.52 -21.74 -7.48
C GLU A 149 1.28 -21.20 -8.70
N MET A 150 2.06 -20.12 -8.53
CA MET A 150 2.87 -19.47 -9.56
C MET A 150 2.06 -18.77 -10.66
N GLY A 151 0.75 -18.63 -10.49
CA GLY A 151 -0.13 -17.81 -11.32
C GLY A 151 0.01 -16.31 -11.01
N TYR A 152 -0.72 -15.51 -11.77
CA TYR A 152 -0.88 -14.08 -11.51
C TYR A 152 -2.35 -13.75 -11.24
N ALA A 153 -2.60 -12.67 -10.54
CA ALA A 153 -3.90 -12.03 -10.44
C ALA A 153 -3.72 -10.51 -10.40
N TYR A 154 -4.70 -9.79 -10.89
CA TYR A 154 -4.71 -8.33 -10.91
C TYR A 154 -5.84 -7.84 -10.05
N VAL A 155 -5.56 -6.89 -9.18
CA VAL A 155 -6.54 -6.39 -8.21
C VAL A 155 -6.60 -4.88 -8.25
N GLN A 156 -7.80 -4.37 -8.37
CA GLN A 156 -8.13 -2.96 -8.19
C GLN A 156 -9.03 -2.84 -6.97
N VAL A 157 -8.80 -1.82 -6.16
CA VAL A 157 -9.49 -1.61 -4.87
C VAL A 157 -10.15 -0.25 -4.88
N ALA A 158 -11.45 -0.21 -4.71
CA ALA A 158 -12.20 1.03 -4.70
C ALA A 158 -13.14 1.13 -3.47
N MET A 159 -13.39 2.34 -3.03
CA MET A 159 -14.40 2.59 -2.00
C MET A 159 -15.79 2.26 -2.55
N THR A 160 -16.07 2.74 -3.76
CA THR A 160 -17.25 2.48 -4.54
C THR A 160 -17.00 2.82 -6.02
N ILE A 161 -17.67 2.12 -6.91
CA ILE A 161 -17.75 2.43 -8.33
C ILE A 161 -19.11 3.05 -8.71
N MET A 162 -20.00 3.23 -7.74
CA MET A 162 -21.36 3.74 -7.94
C MET A 162 -21.47 5.27 -7.77
N ALA A 163 -20.36 5.97 -7.48
CA ALA A 163 -20.38 7.42 -7.29
C ALA A 163 -20.79 8.14 -8.59
N ASP A 164 -20.16 7.77 -9.70
CA ASP A 164 -20.43 8.28 -11.04
C ASP A 164 -19.74 7.39 -12.09
N ARG A 165 -20.14 7.57 -13.35
CA ARG A 165 -19.59 6.79 -14.47
C ARG A 165 -18.08 6.97 -14.67
N SER A 166 -17.55 8.15 -14.40
CA SER A 166 -16.10 8.41 -14.56
C SER A 166 -15.28 7.67 -13.51
N THR A 167 -15.80 7.51 -12.31
CA THR A 167 -15.21 6.69 -11.25
C THR A 167 -15.21 5.22 -11.65
N GLU A 168 -16.36 4.71 -12.11
CA GLU A 168 -16.46 3.34 -12.61
C GLU A 168 -15.44 3.06 -13.73
N GLU A 169 -15.44 3.86 -14.78
CA GLU A 169 -14.53 3.70 -15.92
C GLU A 169 -13.05 3.78 -15.50
N ARG A 170 -12.71 4.64 -14.55
CA ARG A 170 -11.35 4.76 -14.00
C ARG A 170 -10.88 3.47 -13.36
N GLU A 171 -11.72 2.80 -12.58
CA GLU A 171 -11.36 1.58 -11.87
C GLU A 171 -11.25 0.37 -12.81
N TYR A 172 -12.05 0.31 -13.88
CA TYR A 172 -11.95 -0.75 -14.88
C TYR A 172 -10.82 -0.56 -15.89
N ARG A 173 -10.42 0.68 -16.17
CA ARG A 173 -9.46 1.04 -17.21
C ARG A 173 -8.11 0.32 -17.15
N PRO A 174 -7.49 0.08 -15.98
CA PRO A 174 -6.25 -0.69 -15.92
C PRO A 174 -6.39 -2.10 -16.51
N PHE A 175 -7.52 -2.75 -16.27
CA PHE A 175 -7.77 -4.12 -16.75
C PHE A 175 -7.89 -4.22 -18.28
N GLU A 176 -8.41 -3.20 -18.94
CA GLU A 176 -8.51 -3.14 -20.41
C GLU A 176 -7.15 -3.20 -21.11
N GLN A 177 -6.08 -2.77 -20.42
CA GLN A 177 -4.72 -2.80 -20.92
C GLN A 177 -4.00 -4.13 -20.66
N ILE A 178 -4.59 -5.02 -19.86
CA ILE A 178 -4.02 -6.32 -19.49
C ILE A 178 -4.58 -7.38 -20.43
N ARG A 179 -3.73 -7.86 -21.37
CA ARG A 179 -4.12 -8.79 -22.43
C ARG A 179 -3.63 -10.22 -22.15
N ASP A 180 -3.95 -10.72 -20.97
CA ASP A 180 -3.70 -12.11 -20.60
C ASP A 180 -4.94 -12.74 -19.95
N ASN A 181 -4.88 -14.03 -19.66
CA ASN A 181 -6.00 -14.81 -19.15
C ASN A 181 -6.00 -14.97 -17.63
N TYR A 182 -5.14 -14.23 -16.92
CA TYR A 182 -5.14 -14.28 -15.48
C TYR A 182 -6.34 -13.51 -14.90
N PRO A 183 -6.85 -13.95 -13.74
CA PRO A 183 -8.04 -13.34 -13.14
C PRO A 183 -7.80 -11.88 -12.77
N LYS A 184 -8.85 -11.08 -12.96
CA LYS A 184 -8.89 -9.66 -12.64
C LYS A 184 -9.98 -9.43 -11.61
N TYR A 185 -9.62 -8.83 -10.49
CA TYR A 185 -10.52 -8.59 -9.37
C TYR A 185 -10.74 -7.10 -9.18
N LEU A 186 -11.98 -6.67 -9.18
CA LEU A 186 -12.39 -5.37 -8.68
C LEU A 186 -13.01 -5.56 -7.30
N LEU A 187 -12.33 -5.09 -6.27
CA LEU A 187 -12.78 -5.22 -4.90
C LEU A 187 -13.31 -3.89 -4.37
N THR A 188 -14.58 -3.85 -4.01
CA THR A 188 -15.23 -2.65 -3.47
C THR A 188 -15.62 -2.87 -2.01
N ARG A 189 -15.98 -1.78 -1.32
CA ARG A 189 -16.41 -1.88 0.08
C ARG A 189 -17.74 -2.62 0.22
N SER A 190 -18.76 -2.20 -0.53
CA SER A 190 -20.14 -2.71 -0.37
C SER A 190 -21.05 -2.34 -1.54
N ASP A 191 -20.56 -2.45 -2.77
CA ASP A 191 -21.35 -2.13 -3.95
C ASP A 191 -22.23 -3.32 -4.40
N PRO A 192 -23.33 -3.10 -5.12
CA PRO A 192 -23.99 -4.14 -5.89
C PRO A 192 -23.03 -4.77 -6.89
N ILE A 193 -22.98 -6.09 -6.90
CA ILE A 193 -22.03 -6.83 -7.74
C ILE A 193 -22.38 -6.66 -9.22
N GLN A 194 -21.38 -6.24 -10.00
CA GLN A 194 -21.49 -6.12 -11.46
C GLN A 194 -20.81 -7.28 -12.18
N GLN A 195 -21.32 -7.62 -13.35
CA GLN A 195 -20.67 -8.53 -14.28
C GLN A 195 -20.21 -7.72 -15.50
N ARG A 196 -18.90 -7.59 -15.65
CA ARG A 196 -18.30 -6.82 -16.76
C ARG A 196 -17.01 -7.46 -17.24
N ASP A 197 -16.94 -7.79 -18.53
CA ASP A 197 -15.72 -8.19 -19.24
C ASP A 197 -14.92 -9.34 -18.58
N GLY A 198 -15.59 -10.26 -17.88
CA GLY A 198 -14.94 -11.35 -17.15
C GLY A 198 -14.16 -10.91 -15.90
N ILE A 199 -14.30 -9.66 -15.49
CA ILE A 199 -13.72 -9.14 -14.26
C ILE A 199 -14.56 -9.60 -13.08
N ILE A 200 -13.90 -10.15 -12.07
CA ILE A 200 -14.54 -10.64 -10.85
C ILE A 200 -14.74 -9.45 -9.90
N HIS A 201 -15.96 -8.94 -9.86
CA HIS A 201 -16.34 -7.92 -8.87
C HIS A 201 -16.78 -8.61 -7.59
N ALA A 202 -16.24 -8.16 -6.44
CA ALA A 202 -16.63 -8.67 -5.13
C ALA A 202 -16.50 -7.57 -4.07
N ASN A 203 -17.28 -7.68 -3.00
CA ASN A 203 -17.13 -6.83 -1.84
C ASN A 203 -16.05 -7.38 -0.91
N ILE A 204 -15.20 -6.50 -0.40
CA ILE A 204 -14.05 -6.85 0.44
C ILE A 204 -14.46 -7.68 1.67
N PRO A 205 -15.51 -7.29 2.44
CA PRO A 205 -15.91 -8.06 3.61
C PRO A 205 -16.29 -9.51 3.28
N GLU A 206 -17.14 -9.72 2.28
CA GLU A 206 -17.59 -11.04 1.86
C GLU A 206 -16.43 -11.87 1.29
N PHE A 207 -15.60 -11.26 0.42
CA PHE A 207 -14.43 -11.92 -0.17
C PHE A 207 -13.48 -12.47 0.90
N MET A 208 -13.25 -11.69 1.96
CA MET A 208 -12.36 -12.09 3.05
C MET A 208 -13.01 -13.07 4.01
N GLN A 209 -14.30 -12.89 4.34
CA GLN A 209 -15.05 -13.76 5.24
C GLN A 209 -15.19 -15.18 4.66
N GLU A 210 -15.40 -15.30 3.36
CA GLU A 210 -15.44 -16.57 2.65
C GLU A 210 -14.05 -17.21 2.47
N GLY A 211 -12.99 -16.52 2.83
CA GLY A 211 -11.62 -17.02 2.71
C GLY A 211 -11.18 -17.23 1.27
N ARG A 212 -11.72 -16.46 0.30
CA ARG A 212 -11.41 -16.62 -1.12
C ARG A 212 -9.91 -16.46 -1.40
N ALA A 213 -9.40 -17.28 -2.30
CA ALA A 213 -8.09 -17.09 -2.91
C ALA A 213 -8.18 -16.15 -4.13
N PHE A 214 -7.05 -15.60 -4.54
CA PHE A 214 -6.93 -14.81 -5.76
C PHE A 214 -6.59 -15.70 -6.96
#